data_9c3f993b6649007d2d5c3568589d570a
#
_entry.id   9c3f993b6649007d2d5c3568589d570a
#
_cell.length_a   1.000
_cell.length_b   1.000
_cell.length_c   1.000
_cell.angle_alpha   90.00
_cell.angle_beta   90.00
_cell.angle_gamma   90.00
#
_symmetry.space_group_name_H-M   'P 1'
#
loop_
_entity.id
_entity.type
_entity.pdbx_description
1 polymer ?
#
loop_
_entity_poly.entity_id
_entity_poly.type
_entity_poly.pdbx_seq_one_letter_code
_entity_poly.pdbx_strand_id
1 'polypeptide(L)'
;MTNASSHESHPSLDEQLRAAEAGGSGGARIAHSARLAGARYAAMMATLVALYLLMVVYVYPRDILWMSIAATAVFVAGMVGTCVTYGRRRSASGLGWSRRYSVGFAFSALIFGLGMALLDLTDSRAAGLWIPYAAVTGLPLLAAGLMRSTR
;
A
#
# COMPACT_ATOMS: atom_id res chain seq x y z
N MET A 1 -6.80 15.71 -63.23
CA MET A 1 -6.06 16.21 -62.06
C MET A 1 -7.09 16.88 -61.15
N THR A 2 -7.68 16.11 -60.24
CA THR A 2 -8.71 16.58 -59.28
C THR A 2 -8.04 16.75 -57.95
N ASN A 3 -7.85 18.04 -57.53
CA ASN A 3 -7.42 18.42 -56.22
C ASN A 3 -8.56 18.14 -55.21
N ALA A 4 -8.44 17.05 -54.49
CA ALA A 4 -9.26 16.86 -53.29
C ALA A 4 -8.62 17.66 -52.16
N SER A 5 -9.07 18.88 -51.96
CA SER A 5 -8.80 19.66 -50.72
C SER A 5 -9.51 18.98 -49.56
N SER A 6 -8.76 18.21 -48.79
CA SER A 6 -9.22 17.71 -47.48
C SER A 6 -9.46 18.91 -46.57
N HIS A 7 -10.73 19.28 -46.43
CA HIS A 7 -11.19 20.19 -45.38
C HIS A 7 -10.95 19.47 -44.03
N GLU A 8 -9.79 19.71 -43.42
CA GLU A 8 -9.61 19.40 -42.01
C GLU A 8 -10.58 20.31 -41.22
N SER A 9 -11.72 19.76 -40.86
CA SER A 9 -12.65 20.40 -39.98
C SER A 9 -12.00 20.51 -38.59
N HIS A 10 -11.46 21.67 -38.25
CA HIS A 10 -11.05 21.99 -36.90
C HIS A 10 -12.22 21.77 -35.94
N PRO A 11 -12.07 20.96 -34.88
CA PRO A 11 -13.16 20.74 -33.93
C PRO A 11 -13.62 22.09 -33.35
N SER A 12 -14.91 22.27 -33.24
CA SER A 12 -15.49 23.48 -32.73
C SER A 12 -15.04 23.72 -31.28
N LEU A 13 -14.97 24.99 -30.87
CA LEU A 13 -14.59 25.36 -29.50
C LEU A 13 -15.45 24.65 -28.45
N ASP A 14 -16.72 24.39 -28.73
CA ASP A 14 -17.64 23.63 -27.88
C ASP A 14 -17.27 22.15 -27.79
N GLU A 15 -16.79 21.55 -28.86
CA GLU A 15 -16.29 20.16 -28.85
C GLU A 15 -15.00 20.03 -28.04
N GLN A 16 -14.11 21.04 -28.16
CA GLN A 16 -12.88 21.07 -27.37
C GLN A 16 -13.17 21.27 -25.87
N LEU A 17 -14.14 22.14 -25.52
CA LEU A 17 -14.58 22.33 -24.14
C LEU A 17 -15.23 21.06 -23.57
N ARG A 18 -16.10 20.38 -24.32
CA ARG A 18 -16.71 19.11 -23.88
C ARG A 18 -15.68 18.00 -23.71
N ALA A 19 -14.68 17.92 -24.61
CA ALA A 19 -13.59 16.98 -24.48
C ALA A 19 -12.71 17.27 -23.23
N ALA A 20 -12.48 18.56 -22.93
CA ALA A 20 -11.76 18.97 -21.74
C ALA A 20 -12.54 18.66 -20.44
N GLU A 21 -13.87 18.90 -20.44
CA GLU A 21 -14.74 18.53 -19.32
C GLU A 21 -14.83 17.01 -19.11
N ALA A 22 -14.96 16.24 -20.19
CA ALA A 22 -14.94 14.77 -20.14
C ALA A 22 -13.60 14.24 -19.68
N GLY A 23 -12.49 14.85 -20.09
CA GLY A 23 -11.14 14.55 -19.61
C GLY A 23 -10.96 14.87 -18.12
N GLY A 24 -11.52 15.98 -17.65
CA GLY A 24 -11.51 16.37 -16.25
C GLY A 24 -12.27 15.40 -15.34
N SER A 25 -13.45 14.95 -15.75
CA SER A 25 -14.24 13.95 -15.01
C SER A 25 -13.60 12.56 -15.02
N GLY A 26 -12.97 12.16 -16.13
CA GLY A 26 -12.20 10.92 -16.25
C GLY A 26 -10.95 10.94 -15.35
N GLY A 27 -10.22 12.05 -15.31
CA GLY A 27 -9.06 12.23 -14.45
C GLY A 27 -9.40 12.12 -12.96
N ALA A 28 -10.53 12.71 -12.53
CA ALA A 28 -11.00 12.60 -11.14
C ALA A 28 -11.37 11.16 -10.76
N ARG A 29 -12.02 10.41 -11.64
CA ARG A 29 -12.36 8.99 -11.42
C ARG A 29 -11.10 8.12 -11.36
N ILE A 30 -10.13 8.33 -12.24
CA ILE A 30 -8.84 7.61 -12.22
C ILE A 30 -8.07 7.92 -10.93
N ALA A 31 -8.01 9.19 -10.53
CA ALA A 31 -7.36 9.57 -9.27
C ALA A 31 -8.05 8.96 -8.04
N HIS A 32 -9.38 8.85 -8.03
CA HIS A 32 -10.14 8.21 -6.95
C HIS A 32 -9.88 6.71 -6.89
N SER A 33 -9.92 6.01 -8.02
CA SER A 33 -9.64 4.56 -8.09
C SER A 33 -8.20 4.22 -7.70
N ALA A 34 -7.24 5.04 -8.12
CA ALA A 34 -5.83 4.90 -7.75
C ALA A 34 -5.62 5.08 -6.23
N ARG A 35 -6.35 6.02 -5.60
CA ARG A 35 -6.32 6.20 -4.13
C ARG A 35 -6.86 4.98 -3.39
N LEU A 36 -8.01 4.46 -3.80
CA LEU A 36 -8.59 3.28 -3.18
C LEU A 36 -7.68 2.05 -3.30
N ALA A 37 -7.04 1.89 -4.47
CA ALA A 37 -6.06 0.82 -4.68
C ALA A 37 -4.84 1.00 -3.75
N GLY A 38 -4.31 2.21 -3.61
CA GLY A 38 -3.21 2.52 -2.71
C GLY A 38 -3.56 2.30 -1.24
N ALA A 39 -4.74 2.76 -0.80
CA ALA A 39 -5.21 2.54 0.56
C ALA A 39 -5.42 1.05 0.89
N ARG A 40 -5.99 0.28 -0.04
CA ARG A 40 -6.12 -1.18 0.12
C ARG A 40 -4.78 -1.87 0.22
N TYR A 41 -3.82 -1.49 -0.62
CA TYR A 41 -2.46 -2.02 -0.57
C TYR A 41 -1.80 -1.71 0.78
N ALA A 42 -1.88 -0.46 1.24
CA ALA A 42 -1.34 -0.06 2.53
C ALA A 42 -1.98 -0.83 3.70
N ALA A 43 -3.30 -1.03 3.66
CA ALA A 43 -4.03 -1.81 4.67
C ALA A 43 -3.59 -3.28 4.68
N MET A 44 -3.46 -3.91 3.51
CA MET A 44 -2.99 -5.30 3.41
C MET A 44 -1.57 -5.45 3.96
N MET A 45 -0.65 -4.53 3.62
CA MET A 45 0.72 -4.54 4.12
C MET A 45 0.78 -4.29 5.63
N ALA A 46 0.01 -3.35 6.14
CA ALA A 46 -0.08 -3.08 7.58
C ALA A 46 -0.56 -4.32 8.36
N THR A 47 -1.59 -5.00 7.83
CA THR A 47 -2.12 -6.24 8.42
C THR A 47 -1.09 -7.36 8.40
N LEU A 48 -0.37 -7.54 7.27
CA LEU A 48 0.69 -8.55 7.17
C LEU A 48 1.81 -8.31 8.19
N VAL A 49 2.28 -7.07 8.34
CA VAL A 49 3.33 -6.73 9.31
C VAL A 49 2.85 -6.95 10.75
N ALA A 50 1.61 -6.54 11.08
CA ALA A 50 1.03 -6.76 12.39
C ALA A 50 0.87 -8.26 12.71
N LEU A 51 0.36 -9.05 11.77
CA LEU A 51 0.24 -10.49 11.92
C LEU A 51 1.60 -11.17 12.07
N TYR A 52 2.61 -10.73 11.32
CA TYR A 52 3.95 -11.29 11.43
C TYR A 52 4.56 -11.01 12.82
N LEU A 53 4.37 -9.82 13.37
CA LEU A 53 4.80 -9.52 14.74
C LEU A 53 4.12 -10.46 15.75
N LEU A 54 2.81 -10.66 15.65
CA LEU A 54 2.09 -11.59 16.53
C LEU A 54 2.59 -13.04 16.37
N MET A 55 2.92 -13.45 15.15
CA MET A 55 3.53 -14.76 14.90
C MET A 55 4.89 -14.90 15.59
N VAL A 56 5.73 -13.87 15.53
CA VAL A 56 7.04 -13.86 16.21
C VAL A 56 6.84 -13.96 17.71
N VAL A 57 5.88 -13.25 18.29
CA VAL A 57 5.64 -13.26 19.75
C VAL A 57 5.07 -14.57 20.25
N TYR A 58 4.13 -15.19 19.50
CA TYR A 58 3.35 -16.33 20.01
C TYR A 58 3.68 -17.69 19.38
N VAL A 59 4.17 -17.72 18.13
CA VAL A 59 4.42 -18.97 17.40
C VAL A 59 5.88 -19.40 17.51
N TYR A 60 6.83 -18.49 17.31
CA TYR A 60 8.25 -18.81 17.35
C TYR A 60 8.72 -19.40 18.68
N PRO A 61 8.23 -18.93 19.84
CA PRO A 61 8.69 -19.43 21.14
C PRO A 61 8.22 -20.86 21.47
N ARG A 62 7.35 -21.43 20.67
CA ARG A 62 6.88 -22.82 20.86
C ARG A 62 7.86 -23.86 20.35
N ASP A 63 9.02 -23.43 19.78
CA ASP A 63 10.08 -24.28 19.23
C ASP A 63 9.61 -25.36 18.21
N ILE A 64 8.44 -25.14 17.63
CA ILE A 64 7.91 -25.99 16.58
C ILE A 64 8.44 -25.47 15.24
N LEU A 65 9.58 -26.02 14.80
CA LEU A 65 10.26 -25.62 13.56
C LEU A 65 9.31 -25.52 12.36
N TRP A 66 8.41 -26.48 12.21
CA TRP A 66 7.42 -26.52 11.14
C TRP A 66 6.47 -25.33 11.14
N MET A 67 5.98 -24.92 12.31
CA MET A 67 5.09 -23.76 12.42
C MET A 67 5.82 -22.47 12.08
N SER A 68 7.07 -22.33 12.48
CA SER A 68 7.90 -21.16 12.20
C SER A 68 8.18 -21.04 10.70
N ILE A 69 8.53 -22.13 10.03
CA ILE A 69 8.75 -22.17 8.58
C ILE A 69 7.45 -21.84 7.84
N ALA A 70 6.33 -22.48 8.20
CA ALA A 70 5.04 -22.26 7.57
C ALA A 70 4.60 -20.79 7.74
N ALA A 71 4.75 -20.24 8.94
CA ALA A 71 4.41 -18.83 9.26
C ALA A 71 5.21 -17.85 8.39
N THR A 72 6.53 -18.07 8.30
CA THR A 72 7.41 -17.24 7.47
C THR A 72 7.07 -17.38 5.98
N ALA A 73 6.81 -18.60 5.51
CA ALA A 73 6.42 -18.84 4.12
C ALA A 73 5.11 -18.14 3.75
N VAL A 74 4.09 -18.20 4.61
CA VAL A 74 2.81 -17.49 4.43
C VAL A 74 3.02 -15.98 4.40
N PHE A 75 3.85 -15.43 5.30
CA PHE A 75 4.17 -14.01 5.32
C PHE A 75 4.86 -13.57 4.02
N VAL A 76 5.90 -14.28 3.59
CA VAL A 76 6.63 -13.96 2.36
C VAL A 76 5.72 -14.10 1.14
N ALA A 77 4.93 -15.16 1.04
CA ALA A 77 3.96 -15.36 -0.04
C ALA A 77 2.90 -14.24 -0.07
N GLY A 78 2.38 -13.83 1.08
CA GLY A 78 1.46 -12.71 1.23
C GLY A 78 2.08 -11.38 0.77
N MET A 79 3.32 -11.13 1.16
CA MET A 79 4.06 -9.93 0.77
C MET A 79 4.32 -9.88 -0.75
N VAL A 80 4.82 -10.98 -1.32
CA VAL A 80 5.07 -11.10 -2.76
C VAL A 80 3.77 -11.00 -3.54
N GLY A 81 2.72 -11.73 -3.13
CA GLY A 81 1.40 -11.70 -3.76
C GLY A 81 0.80 -10.29 -3.77
N THR A 82 0.92 -9.56 -2.66
CA THR A 82 0.45 -8.17 -2.54
C THR A 82 1.24 -7.25 -3.47
N CYS A 83 2.57 -7.38 -3.52
CA CYS A 83 3.43 -6.60 -4.41
C CYS A 83 3.14 -6.87 -5.89
N VAL A 84 2.99 -8.15 -6.28
CA VAL A 84 2.69 -8.55 -7.67
C VAL A 84 1.31 -8.06 -8.08
N THR A 85 0.30 -8.25 -7.23
CA THR A 85 -1.08 -7.81 -7.52
C THR A 85 -1.15 -6.30 -7.68
N TYR A 86 -0.46 -5.56 -6.83
CA TYR A 86 -0.37 -4.11 -6.94
C TYR A 86 0.41 -3.68 -8.18
N GLY A 87 1.55 -4.30 -8.47
CA GLY A 87 2.36 -4.01 -9.65
C GLY A 87 1.59 -4.22 -10.97
N ARG A 88 0.81 -5.29 -11.06
CA ARG A 88 -0.02 -5.59 -12.24
C ARG A 88 -1.18 -4.61 -12.43
N ARG A 89 -1.71 -4.03 -11.35
CA ARG A 89 -2.83 -3.07 -11.39
C ARG A 89 -2.36 -1.62 -11.51
N ARG A 90 -1.06 -1.38 -11.55
CA ARG A 90 -0.45 -0.06 -11.55
C ARG A 90 -0.48 0.55 -12.96
N SER A 91 -1.61 1.10 -13.37
CA SER A 91 -1.75 1.85 -14.62
C SER A 91 -1.37 3.34 -14.50
N ALA A 92 -1.37 3.90 -13.29
CA ALA A 92 -0.89 5.26 -13.03
C ALA A 92 -0.56 5.43 -11.54
N SER A 93 0.72 5.58 -11.20
CA SER A 93 1.12 5.99 -9.85
C SER A 93 1.40 7.48 -9.85
N GLY A 94 0.69 8.24 -9.02
CA GLY A 94 0.97 9.66 -8.81
C GLY A 94 2.42 9.86 -8.33
N LEU A 95 3.11 10.86 -8.92
CA LEU A 95 4.43 11.30 -8.48
C LEU A 95 4.40 11.58 -6.96
N GLY A 96 5.31 10.94 -6.22
CA GLY A 96 5.45 11.12 -4.77
C GLY A 96 4.83 10.03 -3.89
N TRP A 97 3.99 9.12 -4.43
CA TRP A 97 3.41 8.02 -3.67
C TRP A 97 4.47 7.05 -3.13
N SER A 98 5.46 6.71 -3.96
CA SER A 98 6.54 5.79 -3.57
C SER A 98 7.36 6.31 -2.39
N ARG A 99 7.69 7.61 -2.36
CA ARG A 99 8.47 8.21 -1.27
C ARG A 99 7.72 8.16 0.06
N ARG A 100 6.43 8.48 0.07
CA ARG A 100 5.61 8.45 1.30
C ARG A 100 5.45 7.04 1.83
N TYR A 101 5.21 6.09 0.93
CA TYR A 101 5.09 4.69 1.29
C TYR A 101 6.39 4.13 1.84
N SER A 102 7.55 4.49 1.25
CA SER A 102 8.87 4.11 1.76
C SER A 102 9.13 4.66 3.16
N VAL A 103 8.74 5.91 3.42
CA VAL A 103 8.83 6.52 4.76
C VAL A 103 7.92 5.79 5.75
N GLY A 104 6.65 5.54 5.39
CA GLY A 104 5.73 4.79 6.23
C GLY A 104 6.23 3.37 6.53
N PHE A 105 6.82 2.71 5.55
CA PHE A 105 7.42 1.39 5.71
C PHE A 105 8.65 1.43 6.64
N ALA A 106 9.53 2.43 6.48
CA ALA A 106 10.69 2.60 7.33
C ALA A 106 10.29 2.82 8.81
N PHE A 107 9.29 3.66 9.07
CA PHE A 107 8.76 3.85 10.43
C PHE A 107 8.13 2.56 10.99
N SER A 108 7.38 1.83 10.18
CA SER A 108 6.80 0.55 10.58
C SER A 108 7.89 -0.48 10.92
N ALA A 109 8.95 -0.53 10.13
CA ALA A 109 10.10 -1.40 10.37
C ALA A 109 10.86 -1.01 11.66
N LEU A 110 11.02 0.29 11.93
CA LEU A 110 11.62 0.76 13.18
C LEU A 110 10.79 0.37 14.42
N ILE A 111 9.47 0.57 14.36
CA ILE A 111 8.56 0.17 15.45
C ILE A 111 8.61 -1.35 15.63
N PHE A 112 8.62 -2.12 14.52
CA PHE A 112 8.78 -3.57 14.57
C PHE A 112 10.10 -3.99 15.26
N GLY A 113 11.22 -3.40 14.85
CA GLY A 113 12.53 -3.67 15.44
C GLY A 113 12.59 -3.32 16.94
N LEU A 114 11.96 -2.21 17.35
CA LEU A 114 11.83 -1.83 18.73
C LEU A 114 11.00 -2.86 19.52
N GLY A 115 9.94 -3.39 18.92
CA GLY A 115 9.15 -4.47 19.50
C GLY A 115 9.97 -5.74 19.73
N MET A 116 10.81 -6.10 18.78
CA MET A 116 11.71 -7.25 18.93
C MET A 116 12.69 -7.04 20.09
N ALA A 117 13.27 -5.85 20.22
CA ALA A 117 14.16 -5.50 21.34
C ALA A 117 13.42 -5.53 22.69
N LEU A 118 12.19 -5.02 22.72
CA LEU A 118 11.34 -5.07 23.94
C LEU A 118 10.98 -6.50 24.32
N LEU A 119 10.72 -7.37 23.35
CA LEU A 119 10.42 -8.78 23.61
C LEU A 119 11.61 -9.48 24.27
N ASP A 120 12.83 -9.21 23.78
CA ASP A 120 14.06 -9.76 24.33
C ASP A 120 14.36 -9.25 25.75
N LEU A 121 14.08 -7.95 26.00
CA LEU A 121 14.33 -7.32 27.30
C LEU A 121 13.30 -7.69 28.37
N THR A 122 12.03 -7.89 28.01
CA THR A 122 10.97 -8.05 29.02
C THR A 122 10.56 -9.50 29.25
N ASP A 123 10.87 -10.40 28.33
CA ASP A 123 10.41 -11.81 28.29
C ASP A 123 8.89 -11.98 28.53
N SER A 124 8.16 -10.86 28.45
CA SER A 124 6.72 -10.77 28.69
C SER A 124 5.94 -10.92 27.40
N ARG A 125 5.09 -11.95 27.35
CA ARG A 125 4.22 -12.22 26.18
C ARG A 125 2.74 -11.91 26.49
N ALA A 126 2.48 -10.93 27.32
CA ALA A 126 1.12 -10.54 27.68
C ALA A 126 0.33 -10.04 26.45
N ALA A 127 -0.78 -10.69 26.15
CA ALA A 127 -1.63 -10.34 24.99
C ALA A 127 -2.11 -8.89 25.06
N GLY A 128 -2.38 -8.37 26.25
CA GLY A 128 -2.80 -6.98 26.45
C GLY A 128 -1.75 -5.94 26.01
N LEU A 129 -0.47 -6.33 25.92
CA LEU A 129 0.61 -5.47 25.44
C LEU A 129 0.84 -5.67 23.94
N TRP A 130 0.95 -6.91 23.49
CA TRP A 130 1.41 -7.23 22.14
C TRP A 130 0.35 -7.05 21.05
N ILE A 131 -0.93 -7.24 21.37
CA ILE A 131 -2.00 -7.01 20.39
C ILE A 131 -2.08 -5.52 20.02
N PRO A 132 -2.19 -4.56 20.97
CA PRO A 132 -2.17 -3.14 20.60
C PRO A 132 -0.84 -2.70 20.00
N TYR A 133 0.29 -3.26 20.44
CA TYR A 133 1.59 -2.95 19.84
C TYR A 133 1.66 -3.37 18.36
N ALA A 134 1.18 -4.56 18.03
CA ALA A 134 1.09 -5.03 16.64
C ALA A 134 0.21 -4.10 15.77
N ALA A 135 -0.90 -3.62 16.31
CA ALA A 135 -1.74 -2.64 15.62
C ALA A 135 -0.98 -1.32 15.38
N VAL A 136 -0.26 -0.81 16.39
CA VAL A 136 0.56 0.41 16.26
C VAL A 136 1.65 0.25 15.20
N THR A 137 2.26 -0.93 15.07
CA THR A 137 3.28 -1.21 14.05
C THR A 137 2.76 -1.03 12.62
N GLY A 138 1.46 -1.29 12.39
CA GLY A 138 0.81 -1.08 11.08
C GLY A 138 0.39 0.37 10.78
N LEU A 139 0.24 1.22 11.81
CA LEU A 139 -0.28 2.58 11.67
C LEU A 139 0.49 3.47 10.68
N PRO A 140 1.85 3.50 10.66
CA PRO A 140 2.58 4.34 9.72
C PRO A 140 2.30 3.99 8.26
N LEU A 141 2.13 2.69 7.96
CA LEU A 141 1.77 2.22 6.61
C LEU A 141 0.35 2.66 6.22
N LEU A 142 -0.60 2.53 7.14
CA LEU A 142 -1.98 3.00 6.94
C LEU A 142 -2.02 4.52 6.73
N ALA A 143 -1.32 5.28 7.56
CA ALA A 143 -1.24 6.72 7.44
C ALA A 143 -0.64 7.13 6.09
N ALA A 144 0.45 6.50 5.64
CA ALA A 144 1.06 6.77 4.34
C ALA A 144 0.10 6.50 3.18
N GLY A 145 -0.78 5.48 3.30
CA GLY A 145 -1.78 5.14 2.29
C GLY A 145 -2.98 6.08 2.27
N LEU A 146 -3.33 6.68 3.42
CA LEU A 146 -4.51 7.55 3.56
C LEU A 146 -4.19 9.03 3.40
N MET A 147 -2.96 9.47 3.62
CA MET A 147 -2.56 10.87 3.52
C MET A 147 -2.84 11.43 2.13
N ARG A 148 -3.60 12.53 2.08
CA ARG A 148 -3.82 13.31 0.86
C ARG A 148 -2.50 13.91 0.37
N SER A 149 -2.26 13.84 -0.95
CA SER A 149 -1.23 14.66 -1.57
C SER A 149 -1.68 16.12 -1.50
N THR A 150 -1.26 16.83 -0.46
CA THR A 150 -1.33 18.28 -0.45
C THR A 150 -0.31 18.80 -1.48
N ARG A 151 -0.76 19.08 -2.67
CA ARG A 151 -0.20 20.04 -3.63
C ARG A 151 -1.30 20.94 -4.10
#